data_0cddd5628ef7d17171c85843209cbe81
#
_entry.id   0cddd5628ef7d17171c85843209cbe81
#
_cell.length_a   1.000
_cell.length_b   1.000
_cell.length_c   1.000
_cell.angle_alpha   90.00
_cell.angle_beta   90.00
_cell.angle_gamma   90.00
#
_symmetry.space_group_name_H-M   'P 1'
#
loop_
_entity.id
_entity.type
_entity.pdbx_description
1 polymer ?
#
loop_
_entity_poly.entity_id
_entity_poly.type
_entity_poly.pdbx_seq_one_letter_code
_entity_poly.pdbx_strand_id
1 'polypeptide(L)'
;MELLLAQPACVDAKGFRDKAMLEVMYATGIRVTELIDLNVDDVNLDLATIKCSGAKKTRAIPLYPAALRALTVYLRDVRAGMVADPSERALFVNVSGGRMSRQGFWKILKQYQVKAKIEKEITPHTLRHSFAVHLLENGADIGSVQELMGHSDISSTQVYTHMINQKLKSVYEKCHPKA
;
A
#
# COMPACT_ATOMS: atom_id res chain seq x y z
N MET A 1 8.45 1.38 -12.69
CA MET A 1 7.59 1.69 -11.53
C MET A 1 7.57 3.18 -11.19
N GLU A 2 8.70 3.83 -11.11
CA GLU A 2 8.82 5.27 -10.78
C GLU A 2 7.99 6.19 -11.67
N LEU A 3 7.99 5.98 -12.99
CA LEU A 3 7.17 6.74 -13.93
C LEU A 3 5.68 6.71 -13.56
N LEU A 4 5.16 5.56 -13.12
CA LEU A 4 3.77 5.44 -12.72
C LEU A 4 3.50 6.20 -11.41
N LEU A 5 4.36 6.00 -10.40
CA LEU A 5 4.23 6.64 -9.09
C LEU A 5 4.38 8.16 -9.14
N ALA A 6 5.06 8.69 -10.16
CA ALA A 6 5.22 10.13 -10.37
C ALA A 6 4.01 10.81 -11.04
N GLN A 7 3.05 10.04 -11.58
CA GLN A 7 1.95 10.61 -12.36
C GLN A 7 0.89 11.38 -11.56
N PRO A 8 0.48 10.96 -10.35
CA PRO A 8 -0.52 11.72 -9.61
C PRO A 8 -0.02 13.13 -9.29
N ALA A 9 -0.67 14.13 -9.86
CA ALA A 9 -0.43 15.53 -9.51
C ALA A 9 -1.18 15.83 -8.22
N CYS A 10 -0.45 16.19 -7.16
CA CYS A 10 -1.03 16.55 -5.86
C CYS A 10 -1.53 18.02 -5.88
N VAL A 11 -2.48 18.31 -6.76
CA VAL A 11 -3.09 19.65 -6.91
C VAL A 11 -4.56 19.65 -6.50
N ASP A 12 -5.19 18.49 -6.40
CA ASP A 12 -6.56 18.30 -5.96
C ASP A 12 -6.68 17.07 -5.04
N ALA A 13 -7.81 16.92 -4.39
CA ALA A 13 -8.06 15.84 -3.44
C ALA A 13 -7.90 14.43 -4.07
N LYS A 14 -8.26 14.27 -5.35
CA LYS A 14 -8.10 13.00 -6.08
C LYS A 14 -6.63 12.68 -6.30
N GLY A 15 -5.83 13.66 -6.69
CA GLY A 15 -4.39 13.47 -6.90
C GLY A 15 -3.66 13.05 -5.64
N PHE A 16 -3.94 13.67 -4.50
CA PHE A 16 -3.38 13.28 -3.20
C PHE A 16 -3.80 11.87 -2.78
N ARG A 17 -5.10 11.54 -2.91
CA ARG A 17 -5.60 10.18 -2.66
C ARG A 17 -4.92 9.15 -3.55
N ASP A 18 -4.88 9.40 -4.84
CA ASP A 18 -4.34 8.47 -5.83
C ASP A 18 -2.83 8.25 -5.62
N LYS A 19 -2.11 9.31 -5.28
CA LYS A 19 -0.70 9.24 -4.88
C LYS A 19 -0.52 8.32 -3.68
N ALA A 20 -1.29 8.53 -2.62
CA ALA A 20 -1.23 7.71 -1.42
C ALA A 20 -1.58 6.24 -1.72
N MET A 21 -2.61 5.98 -2.54
CA MET A 21 -3.00 4.61 -2.92
C MET A 21 -1.89 3.88 -3.68
N LEU A 22 -1.29 4.52 -4.69
CA LEU A 22 -0.23 3.91 -5.49
C LEU A 22 1.03 3.67 -4.68
N GLU A 23 1.42 4.64 -3.84
CA GLU A 23 2.59 4.51 -2.96
C GLU A 23 2.38 3.40 -1.92
N VAL A 24 1.22 3.32 -1.27
CA VAL A 24 0.89 2.24 -0.31
C VAL A 24 0.90 0.88 -1.01
N MET A 25 0.28 0.77 -2.18
CA MET A 25 0.23 -0.48 -2.93
C MET A 25 1.63 -1.00 -3.29
N TYR A 26 2.52 -0.10 -3.74
CA TYR A 26 3.89 -0.45 -4.07
C TYR A 26 4.76 -0.66 -2.81
N ALA A 27 4.54 0.12 -1.75
CA ALA A 27 5.29 -0.02 -0.50
C ALA A 27 5.06 -1.37 0.18
N THR A 28 3.86 -1.89 0.07
CA THR A 28 3.42 -3.03 0.89
C THR A 28 3.25 -4.32 0.12
N GLY A 29 3.12 -4.23 -1.21
CA GLY A 29 2.83 -5.40 -2.05
C GLY A 29 1.53 -6.12 -1.68
N ILE A 30 0.59 -5.49 -0.97
CA ILE A 30 -0.69 -6.10 -0.57
C ILE A 30 -1.60 -6.38 -1.77
N ARG A 31 -2.61 -7.21 -1.59
CA ARG A 31 -3.62 -7.46 -2.63
C ARG A 31 -4.53 -6.23 -2.77
N VAL A 32 -5.09 -6.02 -3.97
CA VAL A 32 -6.05 -4.93 -4.19
C VAL A 32 -7.26 -5.00 -3.24
N THR A 33 -7.72 -6.19 -2.90
CA THR A 33 -8.78 -6.38 -1.90
C THR A 33 -8.35 -5.90 -0.53
N GLU A 34 -7.14 -6.26 -0.09
CA GLU A 34 -6.59 -5.78 1.18
C GLU A 34 -6.44 -4.25 1.19
N LEU A 35 -5.96 -3.64 0.07
CA LEU A 35 -5.86 -2.18 -0.05
C LEU A 35 -7.22 -1.49 0.11
N ILE A 36 -8.25 -2.02 -0.54
CA ILE A 36 -9.61 -1.45 -0.51
C ILE A 36 -10.27 -1.64 0.87
N ASP A 37 -9.97 -2.74 1.54
CA ASP A 37 -10.54 -3.08 2.86
C ASP A 37 -9.86 -2.34 4.02
N LEU A 38 -8.72 -1.67 3.79
CA LEU A 38 -8.04 -0.87 4.82
C LEU A 38 -8.97 0.20 5.42
N ASN A 39 -8.89 0.35 6.73
CA ASN A 39 -9.52 1.43 7.47
C ASN A 39 -8.46 2.41 8.00
N VAL A 40 -8.90 3.58 8.43
CA VAL A 40 -8.01 4.58 9.04
C VAL A 40 -7.24 4.01 10.23
N ASP A 41 -7.91 3.19 11.05
CA ASP A 41 -7.34 2.57 12.25
C ASP A 41 -6.28 1.49 11.94
N ASP A 42 -6.17 1.05 10.69
CA ASP A 42 -5.13 0.11 10.27
C ASP A 42 -3.77 0.81 10.01
N VAL A 43 -3.75 2.14 10.03
CA VAL A 43 -2.55 2.95 9.79
C VAL A 43 -1.94 3.41 11.11
N ASN A 44 -0.67 3.13 11.29
CA ASN A 44 0.12 3.71 12.37
C ASN A 44 1.21 4.61 11.75
N LEU A 45 0.96 5.93 11.80
CA LEU A 45 1.88 6.91 11.21
C LEU A 45 3.18 7.04 12.02
N ASP A 46 3.13 6.85 13.34
CA ASP A 46 4.29 7.00 14.23
C ASP A 46 5.27 5.82 14.04
N LEU A 47 4.74 4.61 13.86
CA LEU A 47 5.53 3.42 13.58
C LEU A 47 5.79 3.22 12.08
N ALA A 48 5.26 4.10 11.22
CA ALA A 48 5.32 3.98 9.76
C ALA A 48 4.89 2.59 9.26
N THR A 49 3.75 2.08 9.74
CA THR A 49 3.25 0.74 9.41
C THR A 49 1.77 0.74 9.02
N ILE A 50 1.40 -0.25 8.20
CA ILE A 50 -0.01 -0.58 7.91
C ILE A 50 -0.29 -2.00 8.37
N LYS A 51 -1.39 -2.16 9.12
CA LYS A 51 -1.91 -3.46 9.54
C LYS A 51 -2.83 -4.02 8.46
N CYS A 52 -2.42 -5.11 7.86
CA CYS A 52 -3.22 -5.81 6.85
C CYS A 52 -3.79 -7.10 7.43
N SER A 53 -5.11 -7.22 7.39
CA SER A 53 -5.83 -8.43 7.80
C SER A 53 -6.04 -9.30 6.56
N GLY A 54 -5.28 -10.37 6.44
CA GLY A 54 -5.49 -11.41 5.43
C GLY A 54 -6.48 -12.48 5.95
N ALA A 55 -6.91 -13.37 5.05
CA ALA A 55 -7.87 -14.43 5.39
C ALA A 55 -7.42 -15.35 6.55
N LYS A 56 -6.12 -15.51 6.75
CA LYS A 56 -5.56 -16.41 7.78
C LYS A 56 -4.69 -15.71 8.83
N LYS A 57 -4.14 -14.55 8.55
CA LYS A 57 -3.18 -13.87 9.42
C LYS A 57 -3.21 -12.36 9.23
N THR A 58 -3.14 -11.64 10.33
CA THR A 58 -2.90 -10.19 10.34
C THR A 58 -1.39 -9.95 10.37
N ARG A 59 -0.91 -8.99 9.56
CA ARG A 59 0.48 -8.59 9.50
C ARG A 59 0.63 -7.08 9.48
N ALA A 60 1.67 -6.56 10.11
CA ALA A 60 2.06 -5.16 10.03
C ALA A 60 3.17 -5.04 8.97
N ILE A 61 2.97 -4.18 7.99
CA ILE A 61 3.90 -3.96 6.89
C ILE A 61 4.45 -2.54 7.00
N PRO A 62 5.78 -2.35 6.98
CA PRO A 62 6.38 -1.03 7.04
C PRO A 62 6.14 -0.22 5.75
N LEU A 63 6.18 1.11 5.89
CA LEU A 63 6.10 2.05 4.79
C LEU A 63 7.44 2.77 4.64
N TYR A 64 7.94 2.88 3.41
CA TYR A 64 9.09 3.74 3.16
C TYR A 64 8.71 5.23 3.24
N PRO A 65 9.68 6.15 3.40
CA PRO A 65 9.41 7.55 3.71
C PRO A 65 8.47 8.27 2.73
N ALA A 66 8.56 8.00 1.43
CA ALA A 66 7.69 8.67 0.45
C ALA A 66 6.24 8.18 0.55
N ALA A 67 6.01 6.88 0.79
CA ALA A 67 4.68 6.33 1.01
C ALA A 67 4.05 6.88 2.30
N LEU A 68 4.85 6.94 3.37
CA LEU A 68 4.43 7.53 4.65
C LEU A 68 4.02 8.99 4.47
N ARG A 69 4.85 9.81 3.80
CA ARG A 69 4.52 11.23 3.53
C ARG A 69 3.24 11.38 2.73
N ALA A 70 3.09 10.63 1.64
CA ALA A 70 1.89 10.71 0.81
C ALA A 70 0.63 10.34 1.59
N LEU A 71 0.71 9.27 2.40
CA LEU A 71 -0.38 8.82 3.24
C LEU A 71 -0.71 9.81 4.36
N THR A 72 0.30 10.40 4.99
CA THR A 72 0.12 11.41 6.05
C THR A 72 -0.61 12.63 5.53
N VAL A 73 -0.19 13.19 4.39
CA VAL A 73 -0.85 14.35 3.75
C VAL A 73 -2.29 14.00 3.39
N TYR A 74 -2.51 12.83 2.78
CA TYR A 74 -3.87 12.41 2.45
C TYR A 74 -4.76 12.31 3.68
N LEU A 75 -4.31 11.65 4.74
CA LEU A 75 -5.10 11.45 5.96
C LEU A 75 -5.39 12.74 6.71
N ARG A 76 -4.38 13.61 6.90
CA ARG A 76 -4.50 14.80 7.73
C ARG A 76 -5.20 15.95 7.02
N ASP A 77 -4.88 16.17 5.74
CA ASP A 77 -5.21 17.41 5.06
C ASP A 77 -6.32 17.24 4.01
N VAL A 78 -6.57 16.00 3.52
CA VAL A 78 -7.39 15.79 2.35
C VAL A 78 -8.61 14.92 2.61
N ARG A 79 -8.43 13.78 3.27
CA ARG A 79 -9.47 12.76 3.42
C ARG A 79 -10.75 13.28 4.08
N ALA A 80 -10.63 14.12 5.11
CA ALA A 80 -11.80 14.66 5.83
C ALA A 80 -12.74 15.44 4.90
N GLY A 81 -12.19 16.15 3.91
CA GLY A 81 -12.98 16.86 2.90
C GLY A 81 -13.55 15.97 1.80
N MET A 82 -13.15 14.69 1.74
CA MET A 82 -13.63 13.77 0.72
C MET A 82 -14.74 12.82 1.20
N VAL A 83 -14.84 12.57 2.52
CA VAL A 83 -15.85 11.64 3.06
C VAL A 83 -17.25 12.26 3.02
N ALA A 84 -18.24 11.45 2.65
CA ALA A 84 -19.64 11.87 2.67
C ALA A 84 -20.24 11.80 4.10
N ASP A 85 -19.76 10.87 4.90
CA ASP A 85 -20.17 10.66 6.29
C ASP A 85 -18.91 10.67 7.17
N PRO A 86 -18.86 11.52 8.23
CA PRO A 86 -17.75 11.55 9.18
C PRO A 86 -17.45 10.19 9.84
N SER A 87 -18.44 9.29 9.91
CA SER A 87 -18.28 7.93 10.44
C SER A 87 -17.64 6.93 9.45
N GLU A 88 -17.38 7.33 8.19
CA GLU A 88 -16.75 6.47 7.21
C GLU A 88 -15.33 6.08 7.66
N ARG A 89 -15.11 4.79 7.84
CA ARG A 89 -13.83 4.25 8.34
C ARG A 89 -12.86 3.87 7.23
N ALA A 90 -13.32 3.74 5.98
CA ALA A 90 -12.46 3.36 4.87
C ALA A 90 -11.25 4.30 4.76
N LEU A 91 -10.05 3.72 4.64
CA LEU A 91 -8.84 4.52 4.44
C LEU A 91 -8.95 5.32 3.15
N PHE A 92 -9.27 4.66 2.05
CA PHE A 92 -9.39 5.29 0.73
C PHE A 92 -10.86 5.39 0.31
N VAL A 93 -11.27 6.62 0.00
CA VAL A 93 -12.66 6.92 -0.40
C VAL A 93 -12.72 7.29 -1.90
N ASN A 94 -13.85 6.99 -2.50
CA ASN A 94 -14.19 7.39 -3.87
C ASN A 94 -14.68 8.86 -3.92
N VAL A 95 -15.07 9.31 -5.11
CA VAL A 95 -15.57 10.69 -5.31
C VAL A 95 -16.93 10.95 -4.67
N SER A 96 -17.68 9.90 -4.33
CA SER A 96 -18.95 9.99 -3.61
C SER A 96 -18.77 9.94 -2.08
N GLY A 97 -17.54 9.88 -1.61
CA GLY A 97 -17.19 9.91 -0.19
C GLY A 97 -17.32 8.59 0.57
N GLY A 98 -17.64 7.48 -0.12
CA GLY A 98 -17.65 6.14 0.46
C GLY A 98 -16.41 5.33 0.07
N ARG A 99 -16.30 4.11 0.60
CA ARG A 99 -15.16 3.21 0.33
C ARG A 99 -14.84 3.07 -1.16
N MET A 100 -13.56 3.13 -1.49
CA MET A 100 -13.07 2.87 -2.86
C MET A 100 -13.40 1.43 -3.27
N SER A 101 -13.79 1.23 -4.52
CA SER A 101 -13.99 -0.09 -5.09
C SER A 101 -12.76 -0.59 -5.85
N ARG A 102 -12.66 -1.92 -6.05
CA ARG A 102 -11.62 -2.52 -6.90
C ARG A 102 -11.65 -1.96 -8.33
N GLN A 103 -12.86 -1.79 -8.88
CA GLN A 103 -13.03 -1.20 -10.21
C GLN A 103 -12.59 0.28 -10.24
N GLY A 104 -12.88 1.03 -9.18
CA GLY A 104 -12.43 2.42 -9.02
C GLY A 104 -10.91 2.52 -9.03
N PHE A 105 -10.23 1.69 -8.22
CA PHE A 105 -8.77 1.64 -8.21
C PHE A 105 -8.18 1.20 -9.56
N TRP A 106 -8.80 0.21 -10.21
CA TRP A 106 -8.35 -0.23 -11.54
C TRP A 106 -8.43 0.89 -12.59
N LYS A 107 -9.52 1.69 -12.57
CA LYS A 107 -9.66 2.86 -13.45
C LYS A 107 -8.57 3.91 -13.20
N ILE A 108 -8.27 4.19 -11.92
CA ILE A 108 -7.18 5.09 -11.51
C ILE A 108 -5.85 4.59 -12.07
N LEU A 109 -5.54 3.31 -11.90
CA LEU A 109 -4.31 2.70 -12.38
C LEU A 109 -4.16 2.82 -13.90
N LYS A 110 -5.22 2.52 -14.66
CA LYS A 110 -5.25 2.65 -16.11
C LYS A 110 -5.09 4.10 -16.58
N GLN A 111 -5.72 5.05 -15.90
CA GLN A 111 -5.56 6.47 -16.20
C GLN A 111 -4.09 6.90 -16.07
N TYR A 112 -3.41 6.50 -14.98
CA TYR A 112 -2.01 6.84 -14.78
C TYR A 112 -1.06 6.05 -15.68
N GLN A 113 -1.39 4.83 -16.05
CA GLN A 113 -0.66 4.07 -17.08
C GLN A 113 -0.62 4.82 -18.42
N VAL A 114 -1.79 5.29 -18.88
CA VAL A 114 -1.90 6.07 -20.13
C VAL A 114 -1.13 7.39 -20.02
N LYS A 115 -1.30 8.11 -18.90
CA LYS A 115 -0.60 9.39 -18.66
C LYS A 115 0.92 9.22 -18.64
N ALA A 116 1.42 8.10 -18.09
CA ALA A 116 2.83 7.75 -18.07
C ALA A 116 3.36 7.22 -19.41
N LYS A 117 2.51 7.06 -20.43
CA LYS A 117 2.83 6.46 -21.74
C LYS A 117 3.49 5.07 -21.59
N ILE A 118 3.00 4.28 -20.64
CA ILE A 118 3.51 2.93 -20.41
C ILE A 118 2.71 1.97 -21.30
N GLU A 119 3.37 1.37 -22.29
CA GLU A 119 2.75 0.47 -23.27
C GLU A 119 2.37 -0.88 -22.66
N LYS A 120 3.23 -1.40 -21.75
CA LYS A 120 2.94 -2.66 -21.05
C LYS A 120 1.72 -2.53 -20.15
N GLU A 121 0.87 -3.55 -20.17
CA GLU A 121 -0.28 -3.56 -19.30
C GLU A 121 0.12 -3.54 -17.83
N ILE A 122 -0.42 -2.56 -17.08
CA ILE A 122 -0.25 -2.46 -15.63
C ILE A 122 -1.56 -2.83 -14.94
N THR A 123 -1.45 -3.78 -14.03
CA THR A 123 -2.53 -4.25 -13.16
C THR A 123 -2.11 -4.15 -11.70
N PRO A 124 -3.01 -4.26 -10.72
CA PRO A 124 -2.64 -4.39 -9.31
C PRO A 124 -1.65 -5.54 -9.05
N HIS A 125 -1.77 -6.65 -9.81
CA HIS A 125 -0.81 -7.75 -9.75
C HIS A 125 0.58 -7.34 -10.23
N THR A 126 0.68 -6.46 -11.22
CA THR A 126 1.97 -5.94 -11.71
C THR A 126 2.68 -5.15 -10.62
N LEU A 127 1.97 -4.27 -9.88
CA LEU A 127 2.57 -3.53 -8.76
C LEU A 127 3.07 -4.47 -7.66
N ARG A 128 2.23 -5.43 -7.30
CA ARG A 128 2.57 -6.44 -6.29
C ARG A 128 3.75 -7.32 -6.73
N HIS A 129 3.79 -7.73 -7.99
CA HIS A 129 4.91 -8.49 -8.56
C HIS A 129 6.20 -7.66 -8.55
N SER A 130 6.13 -6.38 -8.94
CA SER A 130 7.29 -5.48 -8.89
C SER A 130 7.83 -5.29 -7.48
N PHE A 131 6.96 -5.19 -6.46
CA PHE A 131 7.38 -5.17 -5.07
C PHE A 131 8.21 -6.42 -4.71
N ALA A 132 7.69 -7.61 -5.02
CA ALA A 132 8.38 -8.87 -4.72
C ALA A 132 9.74 -8.98 -5.46
N VAL A 133 9.75 -8.69 -6.76
CA VAL A 133 10.96 -8.75 -7.59
C VAL A 133 12.02 -7.78 -7.08
N HIS A 134 11.66 -6.53 -6.81
CA HIS A 134 12.62 -5.53 -6.34
C HIS A 134 13.20 -5.88 -4.96
N LEU A 135 12.42 -6.47 -4.05
CA LEU A 135 12.96 -6.96 -2.78
C LEU A 135 13.96 -8.09 -2.99
N LEU A 136 13.63 -9.08 -3.84
CA LEU A 136 14.51 -10.21 -4.15
C LEU A 136 15.80 -9.76 -4.86
N GLU A 137 15.71 -8.85 -5.83
CA GLU A 137 16.86 -8.29 -6.54
C GLU A 137 17.80 -7.52 -5.60
N ASN A 138 17.26 -6.93 -4.53
CA ASN A 138 18.03 -6.26 -3.48
C ASN A 138 18.42 -7.18 -2.31
N GLY A 139 18.32 -8.50 -2.50
CA GLY A 139 18.87 -9.49 -1.58
C GLY A 139 17.96 -9.93 -0.43
N ALA A 140 16.65 -9.63 -0.49
CA ALA A 140 15.71 -10.21 0.45
C ALA A 140 15.58 -11.72 0.24
N ASP A 141 15.49 -12.48 1.32
CA ASP A 141 15.19 -13.90 1.21
C ASP A 141 13.71 -14.13 0.82
N ILE A 142 13.46 -15.22 0.09
CA ILE A 142 12.13 -15.52 -0.44
C ILE A 142 11.08 -15.73 0.65
N GLY A 143 11.46 -16.27 1.81
CA GLY A 143 10.57 -16.49 2.95
C GLY A 143 10.07 -15.16 3.53
N SER A 144 10.96 -14.18 3.71
CA SER A 144 10.60 -12.83 4.16
C SER A 144 9.66 -12.14 3.18
N VAL A 145 9.91 -12.26 1.86
CA VAL A 145 9.02 -11.68 0.84
C VAL A 145 7.64 -12.36 0.87
N GLN A 146 7.58 -13.68 0.99
CA GLN A 146 6.32 -14.42 1.11
C GLN A 146 5.53 -14.00 2.36
N GLU A 147 6.19 -13.77 3.48
CA GLU A 147 5.55 -13.33 4.72
C GLU A 147 4.97 -11.92 4.57
N LEU A 148 5.73 -10.96 4.02
CA LEU A 148 5.26 -9.60 3.72
C LEU A 148 4.05 -9.64 2.79
N MET A 149 4.08 -10.47 1.77
CA MET A 149 2.99 -10.61 0.79
C MET A 149 1.77 -11.36 1.36
N GLY A 150 1.88 -12.01 2.51
CA GLY A 150 0.78 -12.77 3.10
C GLY A 150 0.42 -14.02 2.30
N HIS A 151 1.41 -14.72 1.75
CA HIS A 151 1.23 -16.07 1.22
C HIS A 151 1.14 -17.04 2.40
N SER A 152 -0.01 -17.70 2.51
CA SER A 152 -0.28 -18.65 3.58
C SER A 152 0.46 -19.95 3.36
N ASP A 153 1.48 -20.21 4.14
CA ASP A 153 1.66 -21.44 4.90
C ASP A 153 2.74 -21.21 5.96
N ILE A 154 2.35 -21.07 7.18
CA ILE A 154 3.05 -21.56 8.37
C ILE A 154 2.20 -21.14 9.58
N SER A 155 1.78 -22.18 10.29
CA SER A 155 1.04 -22.11 11.54
C SER A 155 1.92 -21.60 12.68
N SER A 156 1.25 -20.90 13.59
CA SER A 156 1.53 -20.72 15.02
C SER A 156 2.45 -19.58 15.47
N THR A 157 1.89 -18.77 16.27
CA THR A 157 2.24 -18.38 17.66
C THR A 157 2.44 -16.89 17.90
N GLN A 158 1.57 -16.36 18.72
CA GLN A 158 1.49 -14.97 19.21
C GLN A 158 2.75 -14.43 19.91
N VAL A 159 3.72 -15.28 20.25
CA VAL A 159 4.95 -14.89 20.95
C VAL A 159 6.01 -14.27 20.03
N TYR A 160 5.96 -14.53 18.72
CA TYR A 160 6.95 -14.03 17.77
C TYR A 160 6.62 -12.69 17.11
N THR A 161 5.47 -12.09 17.42
CA THR A 161 4.98 -10.89 16.71
C THR A 161 5.95 -9.70 16.82
N HIS A 162 6.60 -9.51 17.97
CA HIS A 162 7.56 -8.41 18.17
C HIS A 162 8.92 -8.67 17.49
N MET A 163 9.43 -9.89 17.56
CA MET A 163 10.73 -10.23 16.93
C MET A 163 10.61 -10.35 15.40
N ILE A 164 9.48 -10.89 14.91
CA ILE A 164 9.17 -10.99 13.48
C ILE A 164 9.05 -9.59 12.87
N ASN A 165 8.38 -8.65 13.54
CA ASN A 165 8.25 -7.28 13.08
C ASN A 165 9.60 -6.57 12.94
N GLN A 166 10.55 -6.77 13.86
CA GLN A 166 11.88 -6.19 13.75
C GLN A 166 12.68 -6.77 12.58
N LYS A 167 12.62 -8.09 12.37
CA LYS A 167 13.28 -8.74 11.24
C LYS A 167 12.70 -8.30 9.91
N LEU A 168 11.37 -8.26 9.78
CA LEU A 168 10.68 -7.81 8.56
C LEU A 168 10.97 -6.34 8.27
N LYS A 169 10.97 -5.49 9.28
CA LYS A 169 11.34 -4.08 9.14
C LYS A 169 12.78 -3.92 8.63
N SER A 170 13.74 -4.66 9.21
CA SER A 170 15.14 -4.62 8.76
C SER A 170 15.31 -5.11 7.32
N VAL A 171 14.61 -6.19 6.92
CA VAL A 171 14.63 -6.69 5.54
C VAL A 171 14.03 -5.66 4.59
N TYR A 172 12.91 -5.06 4.97
CA TYR A 172 12.27 -4.01 4.16
C TYR A 172 13.17 -2.80 3.98
N GLU A 173 13.75 -2.27 5.07
CA GLU A 173 14.65 -1.11 5.02
C GLU A 173 15.91 -1.35 4.18
N LYS A 174 16.42 -2.60 4.18
CA LYS A 174 17.60 -2.96 3.38
C LYS A 174 17.30 -3.21 1.91
N CYS A 175 16.10 -3.71 1.61
CA CYS A 175 15.81 -4.31 0.29
C CYS A 175 14.75 -3.55 -0.51
N HIS A 176 14.01 -2.61 0.08
CA HIS A 176 13.06 -1.82 -0.68
C HIS A 176 13.77 -0.63 -1.36
N PRO A 177 13.64 -0.43 -2.69
CA PRO A 177 14.41 0.59 -3.44
C PRO A 177 14.19 2.04 -2.98
N LYS A 178 13.16 2.30 -2.21
CA LYS A 178 12.79 3.63 -1.71
C LYS A 178 12.78 3.73 -0.18
N ALA A 179 13.29 2.71 0.53
CA ALA A 179 13.41 2.73 1.98
C ALA A 179 14.47 3.70 2.48
#